data_a0ac30365b5a95b9d5aa941e8d8cf4cd
#
_entry.id   a0ac30365b5a95b9d5aa941e8d8cf4cd
#
_cell.length_a   1.000
_cell.length_b   1.000
_cell.length_c   1.000
_cell.angle_alpha   90.00
_cell.angle_beta   90.00
_cell.angle_gamma   90.00
#
_symmetry.space_group_name_H-M   'P 1'
#
loop_
_entity.id
_entity.type
_entity.pdbx_description
1 polymer ?
#
loop_
_entity_poly.entity_id
_entity_poly.type
_entity_poly.pdbx_seq_one_letter_code
_entity_poly.pdbx_strand_id
1 'polypeptide(L)'
;MTEFLDFLKHKFAYVAIGEFKPGKFEEAEQLFEKAVSTYTHGFKGAYLLQEPGTDKGIAIILWENIEDMEANQNETYQAILNQMSHLFTKAPTTSFYEVCSEIPSPAKASSQ
;
A
#
# COMPACT_ATOMS: atom_id res chain seq x y z
N MET A 1 -17.29 -2.47 -25.73
CA MET A 1 -16.23 -1.45 -25.85
C MET A 1 -16.01 -0.70 -24.55
N THR A 2 -17.06 -0.14 -23.98
CA THR A 2 -16.92 0.62 -22.74
C THR A 2 -16.38 -0.24 -21.61
N GLU A 3 -16.88 -1.46 -21.49
CA GLU A 3 -16.45 -2.36 -20.43
C GLU A 3 -14.96 -2.70 -20.54
N PHE A 4 -14.50 -2.89 -21.78
CA PHE A 4 -13.11 -3.21 -21.98
C PHE A 4 -12.22 -2.03 -21.57
N LEU A 5 -12.64 -0.81 -21.93
CA LEU A 5 -11.88 0.38 -21.56
C LEU A 5 -11.87 0.57 -20.04
N ASP A 6 -13.00 0.28 -19.39
CA ASP A 6 -13.06 0.38 -17.94
C ASP A 6 -12.11 -0.62 -17.29
N PHE A 7 -12.03 -1.83 -17.83
CA PHE A 7 -11.10 -2.83 -17.31
C PHE A 7 -9.66 -2.32 -17.39
N LEU A 8 -9.29 -1.70 -18.51
CA LEU A 8 -7.94 -1.18 -18.68
C LEU A 8 -7.60 -0.04 -17.73
N LYS A 9 -8.63 0.59 -17.16
CA LYS A 9 -8.44 1.69 -16.24
C LYS A 9 -8.46 1.27 -14.78
N HIS A 10 -8.63 -0.01 -14.52
CA HIS A 10 -8.67 -0.49 -13.13
C HIS A 10 -7.31 -0.31 -12.49
N LYS A 11 -7.35 0.10 -11.24
CA LYS A 11 -6.15 0.18 -10.42
C LYS A 11 -5.82 -1.19 -9.88
N PHE A 12 -4.60 -1.33 -9.43
CA PHE A 12 -4.16 -2.54 -8.75
C PHE A 12 -3.76 -2.21 -7.33
N ALA A 13 -4.04 -3.14 -6.42
CA ALA A 13 -3.71 -2.99 -5.01
C ALA A 13 -2.66 -4.02 -4.64
N TYR A 14 -1.54 -3.54 -4.11
CA TYR A 14 -0.54 -4.40 -3.49
C TYR A 14 -0.85 -4.43 -2.01
N VAL A 15 -1.06 -5.63 -1.46
CA VAL A 15 -1.50 -5.78 -0.08
C VAL A 15 -0.49 -6.64 0.67
N ALA A 16 0.00 -6.12 1.79
CA ALA A 16 0.91 -6.85 2.66
C ALA A 16 0.28 -6.96 4.03
N ILE A 17 0.19 -8.18 4.54
CA ILE A 17 -0.43 -8.46 5.84
C ILE A 17 0.62 -9.08 6.76
N GLY A 18 0.78 -8.50 7.94
CA GLY A 18 1.77 -9.02 8.85
C GLY A 18 1.57 -8.54 10.26
N GLU A 19 2.45 -9.05 11.13
CA GLU A 19 2.44 -8.66 12.53
C GLU A 19 3.84 -8.17 12.91
N PHE A 20 3.89 -6.99 13.50
CA PHE A 20 5.16 -6.42 13.93
C PHE A 20 5.48 -6.91 15.34
N LYS A 21 6.75 -6.83 15.69
CA LYS A 21 7.20 -7.16 17.04
C LYS A 21 6.53 -6.20 18.03
N PRO A 22 6.36 -6.63 19.28
CA PRO A 22 5.66 -5.79 20.25
C PRO A 22 6.25 -4.39 20.35
N GLY A 23 5.38 -3.39 20.26
CA GLY A 23 5.77 -2.00 20.39
C GLY A 23 6.43 -1.40 19.17
N LYS A 24 6.49 -2.12 18.05
CA LYS A 24 7.20 -1.63 16.87
C LYS A 24 6.28 -1.08 15.78
N PHE A 25 4.98 -1.02 16.02
CA PHE A 25 4.07 -0.57 14.97
C PHE A 25 4.34 0.89 14.60
N GLU A 26 4.60 1.74 15.59
CA GLU A 26 4.83 3.16 15.30
C GLU A 26 6.07 3.36 14.45
N GLU A 27 7.13 2.62 14.75
CA GLU A 27 8.34 2.71 13.94
C GLU A 27 8.08 2.21 12.53
N ALA A 28 7.29 1.14 12.40
CA ALA A 28 6.91 0.61 11.09
C ALA A 28 6.08 1.62 10.32
N GLU A 29 5.20 2.34 10.99
CA GLU A 29 4.40 3.36 10.35
C GLU A 29 5.28 4.46 9.75
N GLN A 30 6.29 4.88 10.49
CA GLN A 30 7.20 5.90 10.00
C GLN A 30 7.97 5.41 8.77
N LEU A 31 8.40 4.16 8.78
CA LEU A 31 9.10 3.59 7.63
C LEU A 31 8.16 3.43 6.44
N PHE A 32 6.91 3.06 6.70
CA PHE A 32 5.91 2.97 5.64
C PHE A 32 5.73 4.33 4.95
N GLU A 33 5.57 5.38 5.75
CA GLU A 33 5.39 6.72 5.20
C GLU A 33 6.61 7.15 4.40
N LYS A 34 7.79 6.79 4.90
CA LYS A 34 9.03 7.12 4.19
C LYS A 34 9.11 6.39 2.86
N ALA A 35 8.74 5.11 2.85
CA ALA A 35 8.75 4.34 1.62
C ALA A 35 7.77 4.91 0.60
N VAL A 36 6.56 5.24 1.05
CA VAL A 36 5.55 5.77 0.15
C VAL A 36 5.98 7.11 -0.41
N SER A 37 6.72 7.90 0.36
CA SER A 37 7.18 9.21 -0.11
C SER A 37 8.16 9.10 -1.27
N THR A 38 8.73 7.92 -1.52
CA THR A 38 9.63 7.74 -2.66
C THR A 38 8.88 7.42 -3.95
N TYR A 39 7.58 7.13 -3.86
CA TYR A 39 6.80 6.73 -5.02
C TYR A 39 6.49 7.94 -5.89
N THR A 40 6.50 7.74 -7.19
CA THR A 40 6.24 8.81 -8.14
C THR A 40 5.20 8.38 -9.15
N HIS A 41 5.63 7.94 -10.35
CA HIS A 41 4.72 7.66 -11.45
C HIS A 41 3.81 6.47 -11.15
N GLY A 42 2.53 6.66 -11.38
CA GLY A 42 1.56 5.57 -11.27
C GLY A 42 1.05 5.29 -9.87
N PHE A 43 1.58 5.98 -8.86
CA PHE A 43 1.13 5.80 -7.48
C PHE A 43 -0.24 6.46 -7.30
N LYS A 44 -1.20 5.73 -6.75
CA LYS A 44 -2.59 6.20 -6.63
C LYS A 44 -3.09 6.32 -5.21
N GLY A 45 -2.28 6.00 -4.23
CA GLY A 45 -2.68 6.14 -2.84
C GLY A 45 -2.22 4.96 -2.01
N ALA A 46 -2.23 5.13 -0.69
CA ALA A 46 -1.77 4.08 0.20
C ALA A 46 -2.46 4.19 1.54
N TYR A 47 -2.60 3.05 2.21
CA TYR A 47 -3.15 2.97 3.55
C TYR A 47 -2.30 2.02 4.37
N LEU A 48 -2.11 2.35 5.64
CA LEU A 48 -1.59 1.41 6.61
C LEU A 48 -2.66 1.26 7.67
N LEU A 49 -3.17 0.04 7.81
CA LEU A 49 -4.25 -0.27 8.74
C LEU A 49 -3.67 -1.03 9.92
N GLN A 50 -4.20 -0.77 11.10
CA GLN A 50 -3.81 -1.48 12.31
C GLN A 50 -5.06 -2.08 12.95
N GLU A 51 -4.96 -3.36 13.31
CA GLU A 51 -6.02 -3.93 14.13
C GLU A 51 -5.91 -3.31 15.52
N PRO A 52 -6.94 -2.61 16.00
CA PRO A 52 -6.81 -1.84 17.24
C PRO A 52 -6.35 -2.70 18.40
N GLY A 53 -5.40 -2.16 19.16
CA GLY A 53 -4.89 -2.86 20.33
C GLY A 53 -3.91 -3.97 20.05
N THR A 54 -3.46 -4.11 18.80
CA THR A 54 -2.50 -5.15 18.45
C THR A 54 -1.39 -4.57 17.60
N ASP A 55 -0.40 -5.42 17.29
CA ASP A 55 0.67 -5.05 16.36
C ASP A 55 0.44 -5.63 14.97
N LYS A 56 -0.77 -6.03 14.67
CA LYS A 56 -1.11 -6.56 13.34
C LYS A 56 -1.47 -5.41 12.40
N GLY A 57 -0.98 -5.50 11.17
CA GLY A 57 -1.21 -4.44 10.21
C GLY A 57 -1.40 -4.94 8.81
N ILE A 58 -2.04 -4.08 8.01
CA ILE A 58 -2.25 -4.33 6.59
C ILE A 58 -1.82 -3.07 5.86
N ALA A 59 -0.88 -3.23 4.93
CA ALA A 59 -0.48 -2.13 4.05
C ALA A 59 -1.17 -2.33 2.70
N ILE A 60 -1.80 -1.27 2.20
CA ILE A 60 -2.47 -1.29 0.90
C ILE A 60 -1.89 -0.16 0.09
N ILE A 61 -1.32 -0.50 -1.07
CA ILE A 61 -0.72 0.51 -1.96
C ILE A 61 -1.39 0.37 -3.32
N LEU A 62 -1.97 1.46 -3.79
CA LEU A 62 -2.73 1.46 -5.04
C LEU A 62 -1.84 1.98 -6.17
N TRP A 63 -1.88 1.26 -7.29
CA TRP A 63 -1.06 1.55 -8.46
C TRP A 63 -1.92 1.60 -9.71
N GLU A 64 -1.51 2.43 -10.65
CA GLU A 64 -2.19 2.48 -11.95
C GLU A 64 -1.99 1.18 -12.71
N ASN A 65 -0.77 0.63 -12.66
CA ASN A 65 -0.50 -0.68 -13.23
C ASN A 65 0.70 -1.31 -12.55
N ILE A 66 0.93 -2.58 -12.85
CA ILE A 66 1.98 -3.34 -12.17
C ILE A 66 3.37 -2.84 -12.55
N GLU A 67 3.54 -2.41 -13.79
CA GLU A 67 4.84 -1.89 -14.23
C GLU A 67 5.26 -0.67 -13.42
N ASP A 68 4.29 0.19 -13.07
CA ASP A 68 4.61 1.36 -12.27
C ASP A 68 5.11 0.96 -10.89
N MET A 69 4.51 -0.06 -10.29
CA MET A 69 4.99 -0.54 -9.00
C MET A 69 6.42 -1.04 -9.10
N GLU A 70 6.70 -1.85 -10.12
CA GLU A 70 8.04 -2.39 -10.28
C GLU A 70 9.06 -1.30 -10.54
N ALA A 71 8.68 -0.28 -11.29
CA ALA A 71 9.59 0.82 -11.60
C ALA A 71 9.92 1.66 -10.37
N ASN A 72 9.08 1.61 -9.34
CA ASN A 72 9.32 2.38 -8.12
C ASN A 72 10.12 1.61 -7.07
N GLN A 73 10.53 0.38 -7.37
CA GLN A 73 11.31 -0.42 -6.43
C GLN A 73 12.79 -0.15 -6.61
N ASN A 74 13.20 1.07 -6.27
CA ASN A 74 14.60 1.49 -6.43
C ASN A 74 15.40 1.16 -5.17
N GLU A 75 16.67 1.58 -5.16
CA GLU A 75 17.56 1.26 -4.05
C GLU A 75 17.08 1.87 -2.74
N THR A 76 16.58 3.09 -2.79
CA THR A 76 16.09 3.75 -1.57
C THR A 76 14.91 2.96 -0.99
N TYR A 77 14.00 2.54 -1.86
CA TYR A 77 12.85 1.74 -1.44
C TYR A 77 13.32 0.42 -0.82
N GLN A 78 14.28 -0.25 -1.47
CA GLN A 78 14.77 -1.53 -0.96
C GLN A 78 15.44 -1.36 0.40
N ALA A 79 16.16 -0.28 0.61
CA ALA A 79 16.80 -0.03 1.89
C ALA A 79 15.76 0.14 2.99
N ILE A 80 14.66 0.85 2.69
CA ILE A 80 13.60 1.05 3.67
C ILE A 80 12.91 -0.28 3.98
N LEU A 81 12.62 -1.07 2.95
CA LEU A 81 12.02 -2.40 3.15
C LEU A 81 12.91 -3.28 4.02
N ASN A 82 14.23 -3.20 3.80
CA ASN A 82 15.14 -3.99 4.58
C ASN A 82 15.07 -3.61 6.05
N GLN A 83 15.00 -2.30 6.34
CA GLN A 83 14.84 -1.84 7.72
C GLN A 83 13.51 -2.34 8.30
N MET A 84 12.45 -2.25 7.51
CA MET A 84 11.13 -2.66 7.99
C MET A 84 11.07 -4.15 8.26
N SER A 85 11.81 -4.94 7.49
CA SER A 85 11.76 -6.39 7.65
C SER A 85 12.18 -6.85 9.04
N HIS A 86 13.04 -6.07 9.70
CA HIS A 86 13.48 -6.42 11.05
C HIS A 86 12.43 -6.17 12.11
N LEU A 87 11.35 -5.47 11.77
CA LEU A 87 10.30 -5.14 12.71
C LEU A 87 9.20 -6.19 12.72
N PHE A 88 9.16 -7.08 11.74
CA PHE A 88 8.14 -8.12 11.66
C PHE A 88 8.51 -9.32 12.51
N THR A 89 7.49 -10.00 13.05
CA THR A 89 7.72 -11.27 13.74
C THR A 89 8.10 -12.37 12.75
N LYS A 90 7.58 -12.25 11.53
CA LYS A 90 7.93 -13.14 10.43
C LYS A 90 7.59 -12.39 9.15
N ALA A 91 8.04 -12.91 8.01
CA ALA A 91 7.81 -12.27 6.74
C ALA A 91 6.31 -12.04 6.50
N PRO A 92 5.91 -10.86 6.05
CA PRO A 92 4.48 -10.60 5.77
C PRO A 92 4.02 -11.38 4.55
N THR A 93 2.70 -11.61 4.51
CA THR A 93 2.07 -12.22 3.36
C THR A 93 1.69 -11.11 2.38
N THR A 94 2.08 -11.25 1.12
CA THR A 94 1.81 -10.23 0.11
C THR A 94 0.96 -10.80 -1.01
N SER A 95 0.11 -9.95 -1.56
CA SER A 95 -0.80 -10.35 -2.64
C SER A 95 -1.12 -9.15 -3.51
N PHE A 96 -1.54 -9.43 -4.72
CA PHE A 96 -2.01 -8.44 -5.67
C PHE A 96 -3.48 -8.61 -5.93
N TYR A 97 -4.18 -7.50 -6.01
CA TYR A 97 -5.60 -7.51 -6.33
C TYR A 97 -5.90 -6.44 -7.36
N GLU A 98 -6.85 -6.71 -8.21
CA GLU A 98 -7.39 -5.70 -9.11
C GLU A 98 -8.53 -5.00 -8.42
N VAL A 99 -8.57 -3.67 -8.48
CA VAL A 99 -9.68 -2.90 -7.91
C VAL A 99 -10.83 -2.97 -8.90
N CYS A 100 -11.83 -3.79 -8.59
CA CYS A 100 -12.94 -4.02 -9.50
C CYS A 100 -14.02 -2.95 -9.38
N SER A 101 -14.10 -2.29 -8.24
CA SER A 101 -15.13 -1.28 -8.02
C SER A 101 -14.59 -0.27 -7.01
N GLU A 102 -14.75 1.00 -7.35
CA GLU A 102 -14.33 2.07 -6.47
C GLU A 102 -15.45 3.10 -6.43
N ILE A 103 -15.99 3.34 -5.23
CA ILE A 103 -17.11 4.25 -5.06
C ILE A 103 -16.65 5.38 -4.15
N PRO A 104 -16.48 6.60 -4.70
CA PRO A 104 -16.07 7.72 -3.87
C PRO A 104 -17.17 8.13 -2.92
N SER A 105 -16.77 8.69 -1.78
CA SER A 105 -17.72 9.13 -0.79
C SER A 105 -18.44 10.39 -1.27
N PRO A 106 -19.77 10.41 -1.27
CA PRO A 106 -20.49 11.63 -1.67
C PRO A 106 -20.28 12.78 -0.68
N ALA A 107 -19.97 12.47 0.58
CA ALA A 107 -19.76 13.52 1.58
C ALA A 107 -18.53 14.37 1.22
N LYS A 108 -17.60 13.81 0.49
CA LYS A 108 -16.43 14.55 0.09
C LYS A 108 -16.79 15.75 -0.78
N ALA A 109 -17.74 15.56 -1.69
CA ALA A 109 -18.15 16.64 -2.57
C ALA A 109 -18.85 17.75 -1.80
N SER A 110 -19.59 17.39 -0.77
CA SER A 110 -20.36 18.37 -0.01
C SER A 110 -19.53 19.06 1.06
N SER A 111 -18.36 18.57 1.35
CA SER A 111 -17.54 19.15 2.42
C SER A 111 -16.87 20.45 1.99
N GLN A 112 -17.10 20.90 0.81
CA GLN A 112 -16.51 22.13 0.28
C GLN A 112 -17.22 23.39 0.73
#